data_43717737871dfa3b94328318a18b9dea
#
_entry.id   43717737871dfa3b94328318a18b9dea
#
_cell.length_a   1.000
_cell.length_b   1.000
_cell.length_c   1.000
_cell.angle_alpha   90.00
_cell.angle_beta   90.00
_cell.angle_gamma   90.00
#
_symmetry.space_group_name_H-M   'P 1'
#
loop_
_entity.id
_entity.type
_entity.pdbx_description
1 polymer ?
#
loop_
_entity_poly.entity_id
_entity_poly.type
_entity_poly.pdbx_seq_one_letter_code
_entity_poly.pdbx_strand_id
1 'polypeptide(L)'
;ENINKLNFQDHQGSHFAPHLVSKKIWNDVGGFSEEFNPGIASDPDFNMKLWKKGVRIFKGLNNFKVYHFGSITTRKKKNFTQNRGDRTFLKKWGMTTKFFKKHYLKSNTKYDGPLKNPKISFKFIIGLIGCKIRSIFTI
;
A
#
# COMPACT_ATOMS: atom_id res chain seq x y z
N GLU A 1 28.28 -3.02 2.26
CA GLU A 1 27.69 -3.18 0.92
C GLU A 1 27.41 -1.82 0.30
N ASN A 2 27.81 -1.60 -0.93
CA ASN A 2 27.77 -0.28 -1.53
C ASN A 2 26.42 -0.03 -2.22
N ILE A 3 25.49 0.64 -1.53
CA ILE A 3 24.15 0.97 -2.02
C ILE A 3 24.18 1.76 -3.34
N ASN A 4 25.24 2.51 -3.61
CA ASN A 4 25.37 3.31 -4.82
C ASN A 4 25.60 2.44 -6.07
N LYS A 5 26.02 1.19 -5.92
CA LYS A 5 26.14 0.23 -7.03
C LYS A 5 24.80 -0.37 -7.46
N LEU A 6 23.76 -0.23 -6.64
CA LEU A 6 22.43 -0.73 -6.99
C LEU A 6 21.78 0.23 -7.99
N ASN A 7 21.55 -0.26 -9.19
CA ASN A 7 20.88 0.50 -10.22
C ASN A 7 19.38 0.20 -10.20
N PHE A 8 18.60 1.18 -9.75
CA PHE A 8 17.14 1.12 -9.77
C PHE A 8 16.58 2.07 -10.81
N GLN A 9 15.40 1.77 -11.31
CA GLN A 9 14.62 2.72 -12.09
C GLN A 9 13.43 3.21 -11.28
N ASP A 10 12.92 4.38 -11.62
CA ASP A 10 11.66 4.85 -11.04
C ASP A 10 10.56 3.82 -11.26
N HIS A 11 9.80 3.52 -10.22
CA HIS A 11 8.77 2.50 -10.27
C HIS A 11 7.40 3.04 -9.89
N GLN A 12 6.39 2.40 -10.45
CA GLN A 12 4.99 2.71 -10.24
C GLN A 12 4.49 2.10 -8.93
N GLY A 13 3.59 2.81 -8.26
CA GLY A 13 2.86 2.28 -7.12
C GLY A 13 3.71 2.07 -5.89
N SER A 14 4.65 2.99 -5.62
CA SER A 14 5.34 3.02 -4.34
C SER A 14 4.33 3.05 -3.20
N HIS A 15 4.46 2.12 -2.28
CA HIS A 15 3.47 1.91 -1.21
C HIS A 15 4.12 1.54 0.13
N PHE A 16 5.40 1.80 0.27
CA PHE A 16 6.17 1.57 1.49
C PHE A 16 6.70 2.88 2.04
N ALA A 17 6.95 2.90 3.34
CA ALA A 17 7.74 3.96 3.97
C ALA A 17 9.20 3.94 3.45
N PRO A 18 9.84 5.12 3.34
CA PRO A 18 9.31 6.43 3.69
C PRO A 18 8.37 7.01 2.62
N HIS A 19 7.36 7.75 3.05
CA HIS A 19 6.47 8.50 2.17
C HIS A 19 6.85 9.98 2.16
N LEU A 20 6.82 10.58 0.96
CA LEU A 20 6.91 12.01 0.78
C LEU A 20 5.56 12.53 0.29
N VAL A 21 4.87 13.29 1.13
CA VAL A 21 3.57 13.88 0.82
C VAL A 21 3.51 15.32 1.34
N SER A 22 2.69 16.18 0.74
CA SER A 22 2.48 17.51 1.30
C SER A 22 1.72 17.43 2.62
N LYS A 23 2.04 18.35 3.55
CA LYS A 23 1.33 18.45 4.84
C LYS A 23 -0.17 18.64 4.66
N LYS A 24 -0.57 19.41 3.63
CA LYS A 24 -1.99 19.61 3.31
C LYS A 24 -2.68 18.28 2.99
N ILE A 25 -2.14 17.47 2.09
CA ILE A 25 -2.71 16.17 1.73
C ILE A 25 -2.72 15.22 2.94
N TRP A 26 -1.63 15.21 3.73
CA TRP A 26 -1.57 14.43 4.96
C TRP A 26 -2.74 14.76 5.89
N ASN A 27 -2.97 16.05 6.15
CA ASN A 27 -4.06 16.49 7.01
C ASN A 27 -5.43 16.17 6.41
N ASP A 28 -5.60 16.38 5.10
CA ASP A 28 -6.85 16.12 4.37
C ASP A 28 -7.29 14.64 4.44
N VAL A 29 -6.35 13.71 4.53
CA VAL A 29 -6.65 12.26 4.62
C VAL A 29 -6.54 11.71 6.05
N GLY A 30 -6.12 12.53 7.02
CA GLY A 30 -5.99 12.13 8.42
C GLY A 30 -4.82 11.21 8.72
N GLY A 31 -3.69 11.34 7.99
CA GLY A 31 -2.46 10.57 8.24
C GLY A 31 -2.65 9.06 8.25
N PHE A 32 -1.88 8.33 9.07
CA PHE A 32 -2.06 6.90 9.31
C PHE A 32 -3.24 6.63 10.25
N SER A 33 -3.96 5.54 10.01
CA SER A 33 -5.10 5.13 10.84
C SER A 33 -4.65 4.27 12.01
N GLU A 34 -5.06 4.62 13.23
CA GLU A 34 -4.65 3.94 14.47
C GLU A 34 -5.10 2.47 14.53
N GLU A 35 -6.17 2.12 13.87
CA GLU A 35 -6.69 0.75 13.78
C GLU A 35 -5.70 -0.25 13.16
N PHE A 36 -4.66 0.24 12.48
CA PHE A 36 -3.58 -0.58 11.94
C PHE A 36 -2.37 -0.71 12.89
N ASN A 37 -2.46 -0.22 14.12
CA ASN A 37 -1.39 -0.40 15.09
C ASN A 37 -1.16 -1.92 15.36
N PRO A 38 0.09 -2.41 15.32
CA PRO A 38 1.37 -1.71 15.32
C PRO A 38 1.99 -1.46 13.92
N GLY A 39 1.22 -1.41 12.83
CA GLY A 39 1.69 -0.90 11.54
C GLY A 39 1.44 -1.79 10.32
N ILE A 40 1.07 -3.06 10.47
CA ILE A 40 0.78 -3.94 9.33
C ILE A 40 -0.40 -3.38 8.52
N ALA A 41 -0.18 -3.24 7.21
CA ALA A 41 -1.12 -2.67 6.25
C ALA A 41 -1.45 -1.18 6.44
N SER A 42 -0.77 -0.45 7.33
CA SER A 42 -0.91 1.01 7.48
C SER A 42 -0.54 1.76 6.21
N ASP A 43 0.56 1.36 5.56
CA ASP A 43 0.99 1.98 4.29
C ASP A 43 -0.05 1.78 3.15
N PRO A 44 -0.56 0.57 2.89
CA PRO A 44 -1.66 0.39 1.94
C PRO A 44 -2.93 1.17 2.30
N ASP A 45 -3.30 1.25 3.59
CA ASP A 45 -4.45 2.04 4.02
C ASP A 45 -4.26 3.52 3.73
N PHE A 46 -3.12 4.07 4.09
CA PHE A 46 -2.77 5.45 3.79
C PHE A 46 -2.82 5.72 2.28
N ASN A 47 -2.23 4.84 1.47
CA ASN A 47 -2.28 4.96 0.02
C ASN A 47 -3.71 4.83 -0.55
N MET A 48 -4.58 4.03 0.06
CA MET A 48 -5.99 3.97 -0.34
C MET A 48 -6.72 5.27 -0.01
N LYS A 49 -6.45 5.90 1.13
CA LYS A 49 -7.01 7.22 1.47
C LYS A 49 -6.55 8.29 0.46
N LEU A 50 -5.27 8.29 0.12
CA LEU A 50 -4.73 9.16 -0.94
C LEU A 50 -5.42 8.92 -2.29
N TRP A 51 -5.60 7.65 -2.66
CA TRP A 51 -6.31 7.28 -3.89
C TRP A 51 -7.74 7.81 -3.91
N LYS A 52 -8.48 7.64 -2.82
CA LYS A 52 -9.85 8.14 -2.65
C LYS A 52 -9.91 9.66 -2.72
N LYS A 53 -8.89 10.36 -2.23
CA LYS A 53 -8.76 11.82 -2.33
C LYS A 53 -8.40 12.31 -3.75
N GLY A 54 -8.16 11.39 -4.69
CA GLY A 54 -7.84 11.73 -6.08
C GLY A 54 -6.34 11.77 -6.40
N VAL A 55 -5.47 11.44 -5.46
CA VAL A 55 -4.04 11.32 -5.77
C VAL A 55 -3.80 10.17 -6.75
N ARG A 56 -2.99 10.42 -7.77
CA ARG A 56 -2.69 9.46 -8.83
C ARG A 56 -1.19 9.26 -9.07
N ILE A 57 -0.34 10.00 -8.37
CA ILE A 57 1.11 9.86 -8.45
C ILE A 57 1.60 9.09 -7.23
N PHE A 58 2.03 7.86 -7.44
CA PHE A 58 2.62 6.96 -6.45
C PHE A 58 3.94 6.48 -7.02
N LYS A 59 4.94 7.35 -6.99
CA LYS A 59 6.22 7.16 -7.68
C LYS A 59 7.31 6.77 -6.68
N GLY A 60 7.95 5.62 -6.91
CA GLY A 60 9.20 5.28 -6.23
C GLY A 60 10.37 5.87 -7.00
N LEU A 61 11.22 6.61 -6.31
CA LEU A 61 12.32 7.38 -6.89
C LEU A 61 13.62 6.57 -6.82
N ASN A 62 14.26 6.37 -7.97
CA ASN A 62 15.51 5.61 -8.07
C ASN A 62 16.69 6.29 -7.37
N ASN A 63 16.67 7.63 -7.32
CA ASN A 63 17.76 8.42 -6.73
C ASN A 63 17.67 8.56 -5.21
N PHE A 64 16.53 8.17 -4.61
CA PHE A 64 16.32 8.21 -3.16
C PHE A 64 16.32 6.80 -2.61
N LYS A 65 17.47 6.38 -2.12
CA LYS A 65 17.67 5.03 -1.58
C LYS A 65 17.73 5.07 -0.07
N VAL A 66 16.99 4.17 0.57
CA VAL A 66 17.01 4.01 2.03
C VAL A 66 17.21 2.56 2.39
N TYR A 67 17.91 2.31 3.49
CA TYR A 67 17.98 0.98 4.08
C TYR A 67 16.77 0.75 4.98
N HIS A 68 16.02 -0.30 4.71
CA HIS A 68 14.92 -0.74 5.56
C HIS A 68 15.29 -2.04 6.25
N PHE A 69 15.57 -1.98 7.55
CA PHE A 69 15.97 -3.14 8.36
C PHE A 69 14.82 -4.11 8.70
N GLY A 70 13.68 -3.94 8.07
CA GLY A 70 12.57 -4.91 8.08
C GLY A 70 11.98 -5.19 9.45
N SER A 71 11.23 -4.24 10.02
CA SER A 71 10.38 -4.48 11.20
C SER A 71 11.08 -5.09 12.42
N ILE A 72 12.36 -4.77 12.67
CA ILE A 72 13.13 -5.32 13.79
C ILE A 72 12.39 -5.11 15.12
N THR A 73 11.80 -3.93 15.34
CA THR A 73 11.07 -3.60 16.56
C THR A 73 9.81 -4.44 16.74
N THR A 74 9.05 -4.66 15.67
CA THR A 74 7.81 -5.44 15.71
C THR A 74 8.06 -6.94 15.84
N ARG A 75 9.13 -7.47 15.23
CA ARG A 75 9.51 -8.89 15.38
C ARG A 75 9.87 -9.28 16.82
N LYS A 76 10.32 -8.34 17.62
CA LYS A 76 10.67 -8.57 19.04
C LYS A 76 9.43 -8.69 19.96
N LYS A 77 8.24 -8.32 19.48
CA LYS A 77 7.00 -8.44 20.28
C LYS A 77 6.41 -9.85 20.12
N LYS A 78 6.47 -10.65 21.19
CA LYS A 78 6.06 -12.07 21.23
C LYS A 78 4.61 -12.35 20.80
N ASN A 79 3.69 -11.37 20.84
CA ASN A 79 2.26 -11.54 20.55
C ASN A 79 1.82 -10.83 19.26
N PHE A 80 2.72 -10.68 18.30
CA PHE A 80 2.44 -9.97 17.08
C PHE A 80 1.74 -10.88 16.07
N THR A 81 0.44 -10.65 15.86
CA THR A 81 -0.34 -11.37 14.84
C THR A 81 -0.24 -10.65 13.50
N GLN A 82 0.60 -11.15 12.62
CA GLN A 82 0.93 -10.54 11.32
C GLN A 82 -0.29 -10.38 10.39
N ASN A 83 -1.33 -11.19 10.57
CA ASN A 83 -2.51 -11.20 9.70
C ASN A 83 -3.59 -10.16 10.07
N ARG A 84 -3.49 -9.51 11.23
CA ARG A 84 -4.54 -8.59 11.71
C ARG A 84 -4.71 -7.38 10.81
N GLY A 85 -3.63 -6.73 10.40
CA GLY A 85 -3.69 -5.53 9.56
C GLY A 85 -4.25 -5.79 8.17
N ASP A 86 -3.91 -6.92 7.53
CA ASP A 86 -4.50 -7.30 6.23
C ASP A 86 -6.00 -7.61 6.33
N ARG A 87 -6.44 -8.19 7.47
CA ARG A 87 -7.86 -8.40 7.76
C ARG A 87 -8.59 -7.06 7.96
N THR A 88 -8.00 -6.15 8.74
CA THR A 88 -8.52 -4.79 8.95
C THR A 88 -8.66 -4.05 7.62
N PHE A 89 -7.65 -4.13 6.75
CA PHE A 89 -7.69 -3.54 5.42
C PHE A 89 -8.83 -4.14 4.57
N LEU A 90 -8.95 -5.47 4.57
CA LEU A 90 -10.00 -6.18 3.83
C LEU A 90 -11.40 -5.76 4.30
N LYS A 91 -11.64 -5.69 5.61
CA LYS A 91 -12.92 -5.24 6.19
C LYS A 91 -13.21 -3.79 5.83
N LYS A 92 -12.25 -2.91 5.97
CA LYS A 92 -12.40 -1.47 5.74
C LYS A 92 -12.67 -1.13 4.28
N TRP A 93 -11.95 -1.79 3.36
CA TRP A 93 -11.96 -1.41 1.94
C TRP A 93 -12.66 -2.41 1.01
N GLY A 94 -13.10 -3.56 1.53
CA GLY A 94 -13.75 -4.61 0.75
C GLY A 94 -12.84 -5.27 -0.29
N MET A 95 -11.51 -5.11 -0.16
CA MET A 95 -10.52 -5.72 -1.02
C MET A 95 -9.23 -6.01 -0.27
N THR A 96 -8.43 -6.97 -0.78
CA THR A 96 -7.13 -7.26 -0.18
C THR A 96 -6.08 -6.21 -0.54
N THR A 97 -5.05 -6.05 0.31
CA THR A 97 -3.88 -5.20 0.00
C THR A 97 -3.22 -5.61 -1.31
N LYS A 98 -3.16 -6.93 -1.61
CA LYS A 98 -2.65 -7.47 -2.87
C LYS A 98 -3.47 -7.01 -4.07
N PHE A 99 -4.81 -7.05 -3.97
CA PHE A 99 -5.71 -6.60 -5.03
C PHE A 99 -5.52 -5.10 -5.29
N PHE A 100 -5.49 -4.28 -4.25
CA PHE A 100 -5.26 -2.85 -4.36
C PHE A 100 -3.92 -2.52 -5.04
N LYS A 101 -2.82 -3.10 -4.53
CA LYS A 101 -1.49 -2.91 -5.11
C LYS A 101 -1.41 -3.27 -6.59
N LYS A 102 -2.05 -4.39 -6.97
CA LYS A 102 -2.04 -4.87 -8.35
C LYS A 102 -2.87 -4.01 -9.29
N HIS A 103 -4.11 -3.72 -8.93
CA HIS A 103 -5.09 -3.16 -9.86
C HIS A 103 -5.16 -1.63 -9.82
N TYR A 104 -4.90 -1.02 -8.67
CA TYR A 104 -4.96 0.42 -8.49
C TYR A 104 -3.58 1.05 -8.60
N LEU A 105 -2.62 0.55 -7.84
CA LEU A 105 -1.28 1.14 -7.81
C LEU A 105 -0.35 0.65 -8.92
N LYS A 106 -0.63 -0.51 -9.54
CA LYS A 106 0.27 -1.18 -10.51
C LYS A 106 1.68 -1.34 -9.97
N SER A 107 1.78 -1.68 -8.68
CA SER A 107 3.06 -1.75 -7.97
C SER A 107 4.07 -2.64 -8.67
N ASN A 108 5.34 -2.27 -8.58
CA ASN A 108 6.50 -2.97 -9.15
C ASN A 108 6.60 -2.94 -10.68
N THR A 109 5.84 -2.08 -11.36
CA THR A 109 6.06 -1.81 -12.79
C THR A 109 6.90 -0.54 -12.96
N LYS A 110 7.49 -0.32 -14.12
CA LYS A 110 8.17 0.92 -14.46
C LYS A 110 7.21 2.10 -14.35
N TYR A 111 7.69 3.24 -13.84
CA TYR A 111 6.87 4.44 -13.76
C TYR A 111 6.51 4.96 -15.14
N ASP A 112 5.22 5.16 -15.38
CA ASP A 112 4.63 5.59 -16.66
C ASP A 112 3.63 6.75 -16.46
N GLY A 113 3.90 7.62 -15.49
CA GLY A 113 3.07 8.78 -15.21
C GLY A 113 1.93 8.52 -14.21
N PRO A 114 0.98 9.45 -14.12
CA PRO A 114 -0.14 9.34 -13.18
C PRO A 114 -1.01 8.12 -13.45
N LEU A 115 -1.40 7.44 -12.40
CA LEU A 115 -2.27 6.27 -12.48
C LEU A 115 -3.67 6.63 -12.98
N LYS A 116 -4.22 5.78 -13.83
CA LYS A 116 -5.62 5.84 -14.25
C LYS A 116 -6.48 4.92 -13.39
N ASN A 117 -7.79 5.13 -13.40
CA ASN A 117 -8.71 4.20 -12.75
C ASN A 117 -8.53 2.78 -13.29
N PRO A 118 -8.69 1.74 -12.45
CA PRO A 118 -8.55 0.36 -12.89
C PRO A 118 -9.48 0.05 -14.06
N LYS A 119 -8.95 -0.66 -15.07
CA LYS A 119 -9.79 -1.20 -16.14
C LYS A 119 -10.66 -2.33 -15.57
N ILE A 120 -11.96 -2.20 -15.72
CA ILE A 120 -12.92 -3.21 -15.31
C ILE A 120 -12.91 -4.33 -16.36
N SER A 121 -12.17 -5.39 -16.06
CA SER A 121 -12.14 -6.62 -16.84
C SER A 121 -12.86 -7.74 -16.10
N PHE A 122 -13.20 -8.82 -16.79
CA PHE A 122 -13.80 -10.01 -16.16
C PHE A 122 -12.94 -10.53 -14.98
N LYS A 123 -11.61 -10.58 -15.16
CA LYS A 123 -10.66 -10.97 -14.09
C LYS A 123 -10.69 -9.98 -12.90
N PHE A 124 -10.86 -8.69 -13.17
CA PHE A 124 -11.00 -7.68 -12.11
C PHE A 124 -12.27 -7.92 -11.30
N ILE A 125 -13.40 -8.14 -11.98
CA ILE A 125 -14.71 -8.37 -11.32
C ILE A 125 -14.66 -9.63 -10.44
N ILE A 126 -14.20 -10.76 -10.97
CA ILE A 126 -14.06 -12.02 -10.21
C ILE A 126 -13.15 -11.80 -8.99
N GLY A 127 -12.01 -11.12 -9.18
CA GLY A 127 -11.09 -10.83 -8.09
C GLY A 127 -11.73 -9.96 -6.99
N LEU A 128 -12.52 -8.96 -7.37
CA LEU A 128 -13.22 -8.08 -6.43
C LEU A 128 -14.34 -8.85 -5.68
N ILE A 129 -15.11 -9.68 -6.38
CA ILE A 129 -16.12 -10.56 -5.76
C ILE A 129 -15.45 -11.49 -4.75
N GLY A 130 -14.35 -12.13 -5.12
CA GLY A 130 -13.60 -12.98 -4.21
C GLY A 130 -13.07 -12.22 -2.96
N CYS A 131 -12.68 -10.95 -3.10
CA CYS A 131 -12.33 -10.12 -1.96
C CYS A 131 -13.54 -9.84 -1.06
N LYS A 132 -14.70 -9.52 -1.64
CA LYS A 132 -15.93 -9.25 -0.88
C LYS A 132 -16.42 -10.49 -0.13
N ILE A 133 -16.41 -11.66 -0.77
CA ILE A 133 -16.76 -12.91 -0.11
C ILE A 133 -15.83 -13.16 1.08
N ARG A 134 -14.52 -13.01 0.90
CA ARG A 134 -13.55 -13.14 2.00
C ARG A 134 -13.83 -12.15 3.13
N SER A 135 -14.25 -10.92 2.84
CA SER A 135 -14.51 -9.94 3.88
C SER A 135 -15.68 -10.33 4.79
N ILE A 136 -16.67 -11.06 4.28
CA ILE A 136 -17.81 -11.56 5.05
C ILE A 136 -17.39 -12.68 6.02
N PHE A 137 -16.50 -13.58 5.57
CA PHE A 137 -16.02 -14.71 6.38
C PHE A 137 -14.78 -14.39 7.23
N THR A 138 -14.30 -13.14 7.20
CA THR A 138 -13.17 -12.72 8.02
C THR A 138 -13.67 -12.23 9.37
N ILE A 139 -13.60 -13.10 10.38
CA ILE A 139 -13.88 -12.81 11.78
C ILE A 139 -12.69 -12.11 12.43
#